data_2619bff8fd444431b6241125a11a4dc1
#
_entry.id   2619bff8fd444431b6241125a11a4dc1
#
_cell.length_a   1.000
_cell.length_b   1.000
_cell.length_c   1.000
_cell.angle_alpha   90.00
_cell.angle_beta   90.00
_cell.angle_gamma   90.00
#
_symmetry.space_group_name_H-M   'P 1'
#
loop_
_entity.id
_entity.type
_entity.pdbx_description
1 polymer ?
#
loop_
_entity_poly.entity_id
_entity_poly.type
_entity_poly.pdbx_seq_one_letter_code
_entity_poly.pdbx_strand_id
1 'polypeptide(L)'
;MKNTVLAAFSGILLATTAVVYAGDKGQEIYDSKCKVCHETGAAGAPKMGDKDAWAPRIAAGTDSLMNSVINGKNAMPPKGTCMDCSDDDLKAAMEYMTSKSQ
;
A
#
# COMPACT_ATOMS: atom_id res chain seq x y z
N MET A 1 53.06 -37.46 -6.77
CA MET A 1 51.81 -37.20 -7.48
C MET A 1 51.01 -36.21 -6.67
N LYS A 2 50.95 -35.00 -7.16
CA LYS A 2 50.30 -33.92 -6.46
C LYS A 2 48.93 -33.72 -7.10
N ASN A 3 47.88 -34.15 -6.42
CA ASN A 3 46.52 -33.86 -6.83
C ASN A 3 46.16 -32.47 -6.35
N THR A 4 46.23 -31.52 -7.25
CA THR A 4 45.72 -30.20 -7.02
C THR A 4 44.20 -30.23 -7.22
N VAL A 5 43.47 -30.25 -6.13
CA VAL A 5 42.01 -30.04 -6.17
C VAL A 5 41.81 -28.53 -6.32
N LEU A 6 41.52 -28.10 -7.53
CA LEU A 6 41.03 -26.76 -7.76
C LEU A 6 39.55 -26.74 -7.27
N ALA A 7 39.35 -26.19 -6.10
CA ALA A 7 38.01 -25.83 -5.65
C ALA A 7 37.58 -24.60 -6.44
N ALA A 8 36.73 -24.81 -7.44
CA ALA A 8 36.08 -23.72 -8.12
C ALA A 8 35.02 -23.16 -7.15
N PHE A 9 35.31 -22.03 -6.55
CA PHE A 9 34.32 -21.25 -5.88
C PHE A 9 33.43 -20.59 -6.93
N SER A 10 32.28 -21.21 -7.25
CA SER A 10 31.22 -20.54 -7.96
C SER A 10 30.65 -19.49 -7.03
N GLY A 11 31.07 -18.24 -7.18
CA GLY A 11 30.45 -17.12 -6.55
C GLY A 11 29.00 -17.01 -7.06
N ILE A 12 28.04 -17.38 -6.24
CA ILE A 12 26.63 -17.08 -6.51
C ILE A 12 26.49 -15.58 -6.31
N LEU A 13 26.45 -14.86 -7.42
CA LEU A 13 26.07 -13.44 -7.40
C LEU A 13 24.57 -13.39 -7.15
N LEU A 14 24.17 -13.24 -5.91
CA LEU A 14 22.80 -12.88 -5.55
C LEU A 14 22.58 -11.43 -5.98
N ALA A 15 22.08 -11.27 -7.21
CA ALA A 15 21.52 -10.00 -7.61
C ALA A 15 20.25 -9.79 -6.78
N THR A 16 20.38 -9.04 -5.69
CA THR A 16 19.22 -8.51 -4.99
C THR A 16 18.61 -7.43 -5.88
N THR A 17 17.70 -7.84 -6.76
CA THR A 17 16.78 -6.89 -7.37
C THR A 17 15.91 -6.36 -6.23
N ALA A 18 16.02 -5.06 -5.97
CA ALA A 18 15.10 -4.39 -5.07
C ALA A 18 13.70 -4.52 -5.66
N VAL A 19 12.93 -5.47 -5.15
CA VAL A 19 11.52 -5.58 -5.48
C VAL A 19 10.84 -4.45 -4.72
N VAL A 20 10.43 -3.41 -5.45
CA VAL A 20 9.54 -2.38 -4.90
C VAL A 20 8.18 -3.05 -4.72
N TYR A 21 7.87 -3.46 -3.51
CA TYR A 21 6.56 -4.01 -3.18
C TYR A 21 5.50 -2.93 -3.33
N ALA A 22 4.32 -3.29 -3.82
CA ALA A 22 3.16 -2.40 -3.90
C ALA A 22 2.87 -1.69 -2.56
N GLY A 23 3.22 -2.33 -1.42
CA GLY A 23 3.14 -1.78 -0.09
C GLY A 23 4.00 -0.53 0.13
N ASP A 24 5.21 -0.47 -0.45
CA ASP A 24 6.09 0.71 -0.32
C ASP A 24 5.52 1.90 -1.09
N LYS A 25 5.00 1.66 -2.28
CA LYS A 25 4.30 2.67 -3.07
C LYS A 25 3.02 3.15 -2.37
N GLY A 26 2.26 2.21 -1.82
CA GLY A 26 1.04 2.51 -1.07
C GLY A 26 1.31 3.36 0.16
N GLN A 27 2.35 3.05 0.91
CA GLN A 27 2.77 3.85 2.06
C GLN A 27 3.18 5.26 1.65
N GLU A 28 3.95 5.40 0.58
CA GLU A 28 4.38 6.70 0.08
C GLU A 28 3.20 7.58 -0.30
N ILE A 29 2.22 7.03 -1.01
CA ILE A 29 1.00 7.76 -1.38
C ILE A 29 0.16 8.09 -0.14
N TYR A 30 0.00 7.14 0.76
CA TYR A 30 -0.68 7.36 2.03
C TYR A 30 -0.06 8.54 2.78
N ASP A 31 1.26 8.54 2.97
CA ASP A 31 1.96 9.57 3.73
C ASP A 31 1.83 10.95 3.08
N SER A 32 1.75 11.02 1.76
CA SER A 32 1.69 12.29 1.03
C SER A 32 0.27 12.81 0.80
N LYS A 33 -0.75 11.94 0.69
CA LYS A 33 -2.10 12.33 0.26
C LYS A 33 -3.23 11.93 1.21
N CYS A 34 -3.14 10.76 1.82
CA CYS A 34 -4.26 10.16 2.57
C CYS A 34 -4.18 10.46 4.08
N LYS A 35 -2.97 10.59 4.58
CA LYS A 35 -2.64 10.72 6.00
C LYS A 35 -3.33 11.90 6.67
N VAL A 36 -3.52 12.99 5.95
CA VAL A 36 -4.08 14.23 6.49
C VAL A 36 -5.47 14.02 7.12
N CYS A 37 -6.25 13.08 6.60
CA CYS A 37 -7.57 12.72 7.13
C CYS A 37 -7.56 11.36 7.85
N HIS A 38 -6.89 10.37 7.28
CA HIS A 38 -6.96 8.99 7.77
C HIS A 38 -6.03 8.69 8.96
N GLU A 39 -5.15 9.60 9.34
CA GLU A 39 -4.38 9.45 10.57
C GLU A 39 -5.16 9.90 11.80
N THR A 40 -5.92 10.97 11.68
CA THR A 40 -6.61 11.61 12.80
C THR A 40 -8.11 11.36 12.85
N GLY A 41 -8.71 10.87 11.76
CA GLY A 41 -10.15 10.76 11.60
C GLY A 41 -10.81 12.08 11.21
N ALA A 42 -10.06 13.04 10.68
CA ALA A 42 -10.59 14.33 10.26
C ALA A 42 -11.75 14.16 9.27
N ALA A 43 -12.75 15.02 9.37
CA ALA A 43 -13.94 15.04 8.53
C ALA A 43 -14.72 13.70 8.47
N GLY A 44 -14.63 12.89 9.51
CA GLY A 44 -15.31 11.61 9.61
C GLY A 44 -14.60 10.47 8.84
N ALA A 45 -13.35 10.67 8.40
CA ALA A 45 -12.58 9.62 7.75
C ALA A 45 -12.33 8.44 8.71
N PRO A 46 -12.42 7.17 8.24
CA PRO A 46 -12.04 6.04 9.05
C PRO A 46 -10.53 6.11 9.32
N LYS A 47 -10.17 6.13 10.59
CA LYS A 47 -8.79 6.25 11.02
C LYS A 47 -8.01 4.97 10.72
N MET A 48 -6.86 5.06 10.07
CA MET A 48 -5.99 3.92 9.85
C MET A 48 -5.61 3.27 11.18
N GLY A 49 -5.75 1.96 11.28
CA GLY A 49 -5.56 1.19 12.50
C GLY A 49 -6.81 0.97 13.33
N ASP A 50 -7.89 1.67 13.05
CA ASP A 50 -9.18 1.47 13.72
C ASP A 50 -9.91 0.27 13.08
N LYS A 51 -9.71 -0.90 13.66
CA LYS A 51 -10.28 -2.16 13.16
C LYS A 51 -11.79 -2.14 13.06
N ASP A 52 -12.46 -1.55 14.04
CA ASP A 52 -13.92 -1.53 14.11
C ASP A 52 -14.50 -0.63 13.00
N ALA A 53 -13.88 0.50 12.73
CA ALA A 53 -14.30 1.39 11.66
C ALA A 53 -14.05 0.77 10.27
N TRP A 54 -12.99 0.01 10.11
CA TRP A 54 -12.62 -0.58 8.83
C TRP A 54 -13.30 -1.91 8.54
N ALA A 55 -13.66 -2.69 9.55
CA ALA A 55 -14.22 -4.03 9.35
C ALA A 55 -15.43 -4.07 8.38
N PRO A 56 -16.46 -3.23 8.52
CA PRO A 56 -17.58 -3.26 7.57
C PRO A 56 -17.18 -2.78 6.17
N ARG A 57 -16.23 -1.88 6.07
CA ARG A 57 -15.71 -1.37 4.78
C ARG A 57 -14.91 -2.44 4.04
N ILE A 58 -14.06 -3.15 4.75
CA ILE A 58 -13.28 -4.28 4.21
C ILE A 58 -14.21 -5.42 3.80
N ALA A 59 -15.24 -5.72 4.60
CA ALA A 59 -16.23 -6.75 4.31
C ALA A 59 -17.04 -6.44 3.03
N ALA A 60 -17.22 -5.17 2.70
CA ALA A 60 -17.91 -4.76 1.46
C ALA A 60 -17.09 -5.05 0.19
N GLY A 61 -15.79 -5.33 0.34
CA GLY A 61 -14.92 -5.77 -0.74
C GLY A 61 -14.09 -4.68 -1.39
N THR A 62 -13.07 -5.12 -2.11
CA THR A 62 -12.10 -4.25 -2.78
C THR A 62 -12.73 -3.31 -3.78
N ASP A 63 -13.71 -3.77 -4.55
CA ASP A 63 -14.37 -2.93 -5.57
C ASP A 63 -15.12 -1.76 -4.93
N SER A 64 -15.80 -2.00 -3.80
CA SER A 64 -16.46 -0.96 -3.04
C SER A 64 -15.48 0.07 -2.49
N LEU A 65 -14.36 -0.40 -1.94
CA LEU A 65 -13.31 0.48 -1.44
C LEU A 65 -12.70 1.31 -2.56
N MET A 66 -12.39 0.71 -3.69
CA MET A 66 -11.82 1.42 -4.85
C MET A 66 -12.80 2.42 -5.45
N ASN A 67 -14.08 2.10 -5.49
CA ASN A 67 -15.11 3.05 -5.93
C ASN A 67 -15.12 4.31 -5.05
N SER A 68 -15.01 4.15 -3.74
CA SER A 68 -14.93 5.27 -2.80
C SER A 68 -13.65 6.09 -2.97
N VAL A 69 -12.51 5.41 -3.19
CA VAL A 69 -11.23 6.10 -3.39
C VAL A 69 -11.22 6.89 -4.68
N ILE A 70 -11.69 6.30 -5.79
CA ILE A 70 -11.63 6.93 -7.12
C ILE A 70 -12.63 8.08 -7.22
N ASN A 71 -13.86 7.87 -6.78
CA ASN A 71 -14.97 8.80 -6.97
C ASN A 71 -15.18 9.74 -5.79
N GLY A 72 -14.57 9.44 -4.65
CA GLY A 72 -14.84 10.12 -3.40
C GLY A 72 -16.09 9.58 -2.71
N LYS A 73 -16.21 9.92 -1.43
CA LYS A 73 -17.38 9.52 -0.61
C LYS A 73 -17.55 10.50 0.55
N ASN A 74 -18.73 11.10 0.67
CA ASN A 74 -18.98 12.11 1.70
C ASN A 74 -17.93 13.24 1.62
N ALA A 75 -17.21 13.52 2.70
CA ALA A 75 -16.15 14.54 2.72
C ALA A 75 -14.85 14.11 2.03
N MET A 76 -14.71 12.81 1.70
CA MET A 76 -13.52 12.33 0.98
C MET A 76 -13.55 12.80 -0.48
N PRO A 77 -12.56 13.58 -0.93
CA PRO A 77 -12.49 14.01 -2.31
C PRO A 77 -12.12 12.85 -3.25
N PRO A 78 -12.44 12.94 -4.54
CA PRO A 78 -12.00 11.95 -5.53
C PRO A 78 -10.50 11.77 -5.50
N LYS A 79 -10.06 10.51 -5.53
CA LYS A 79 -8.65 10.09 -5.50
C LYS A 79 -7.87 10.57 -4.26
N GLY A 80 -8.56 11.00 -3.20
CA GLY A 80 -7.91 11.58 -2.04
C GLY A 80 -7.04 12.78 -2.38
N THR A 81 -7.40 13.54 -3.43
CA THR A 81 -6.65 14.65 -4.04
C THR A 81 -5.40 14.25 -4.85
N CYS A 82 -5.07 12.97 -4.94
CA CYS A 82 -3.95 12.50 -5.78
C CYS A 82 -4.37 12.36 -7.24
N MET A 83 -4.53 13.49 -7.93
CA MET A 83 -5.10 13.53 -9.28
C MET A 83 -4.18 12.90 -10.33
N ASP A 84 -2.89 12.81 -10.06
CA ASP A 84 -1.88 12.18 -10.91
C ASP A 84 -1.61 10.70 -10.56
N CYS A 85 -2.29 10.17 -9.54
CA CYS A 85 -2.21 8.75 -9.20
C CYS A 85 -2.98 7.89 -10.20
N SER A 86 -2.37 6.78 -10.63
CA SER A 86 -3.09 5.73 -11.37
C SER A 86 -4.03 4.96 -10.43
N ASP A 87 -4.98 4.21 -11.01
CA ASP A 87 -5.84 3.34 -10.22
C ASP A 87 -5.03 2.28 -9.43
N ASP A 88 -3.94 1.79 -10.01
CA ASP A 88 -3.04 0.86 -9.31
C ASP A 88 -2.32 1.54 -8.14
N ASP A 89 -1.91 2.77 -8.29
CA ASP A 89 -1.33 3.57 -7.20
C ASP A 89 -2.32 3.76 -6.06
N LEU A 90 -3.55 4.12 -6.39
CA LEU A 90 -4.62 4.30 -5.41
C LEU A 90 -4.98 2.99 -4.71
N LYS A 91 -4.98 1.88 -5.46
CA LYS A 91 -5.19 0.56 -4.89
C LYS A 91 -4.09 0.18 -3.90
N ALA A 92 -2.85 0.46 -4.23
CA ALA A 92 -1.73 0.22 -3.33
C ALA A 92 -1.87 1.02 -2.02
N ALA A 93 -2.29 2.27 -2.09
CA ALA A 93 -2.55 3.10 -0.91
C ALA A 93 -3.71 2.57 -0.08
N MET A 94 -4.81 2.17 -0.72
CA MET A 94 -5.96 1.55 -0.06
C MET A 94 -5.57 0.25 0.63
N GLU A 95 -4.84 -0.62 -0.02
CA GLU A 95 -4.36 -1.88 0.54
C GLU A 95 -3.41 -1.65 1.72
N TYR A 96 -2.56 -0.65 1.65
CA TYR A 96 -1.72 -0.24 2.77
C TYR A 96 -2.56 0.12 4.00
N MET A 97 -3.57 0.96 3.84
CA MET A 97 -4.46 1.36 4.94
C MET A 97 -5.24 0.16 5.51
N THR A 98 -5.81 -0.68 4.65
CA THR A 98 -6.61 -1.83 5.10
C THR A 98 -5.74 -2.89 5.76
N SER A 99 -4.52 -3.12 5.29
CA SER A 99 -3.58 -4.06 5.91
C SER A 99 -3.19 -3.65 7.33
N LYS A 100 -3.15 -2.36 7.62
CA LYS A 100 -2.86 -1.82 8.95
C LYS A 100 -4.09 -1.77 9.87
N SER A 101 -5.27 -2.06 9.32
CA SER A 101 -6.57 -1.88 10.01
C SER A 101 -7.34 -3.19 10.17
N GLN A 102 -6.65 -4.30 10.01
CA GLN A 102 -7.20 -5.64 10.19
C GLN A 102 -6.79 -6.27 11.52
#